data_22a26a09584ac6f969c83676523eaeac
#
_entry.id   22a26a09584ac6f969c83676523eaeac
#
_cell.length_a   1.000
_cell.length_b   1.000
_cell.length_c   1.000
_cell.angle_alpha   90.00
_cell.angle_beta   90.00
_cell.angle_gamma   90.00
#
_symmetry.space_group_name_H-M   'P 1'
#
loop_
_entity.id
_entity.type
_entity.pdbx_description
1 polymer ?
#
loop_
_entity_poly.entity_id
_entity_poly.type
_entity_poly.pdbx_seq_one_letter_code
_entity_poly.pdbx_strand_id
1 'polypeptide(L)'
;MLKKVVAVLLPLTEQFELGVACEVFGFDRSDEGLPTYDFSLIAGVPDTIRTRVGYTIDVPHDLDRLDSADLIIVPAGGTESADDGSYVCGSKYSPSIEPLLDKLRAAVDRGALVASLCNGAFVLGAAGLLDGRRCTTHWRHSASLAAKYPLAQVDPNVLYVDDGNVLTSAGTAAGIDLCLHIVRKYQGSVVANGIARRMVVPPHRDGGQAQFVTSPLPAIRTETLAPLLDWMTENLDSELTIGRLAARVNMSARTFARKFAAETGTTPARWLNDQRVLAAQQLLENSDLPMDSIAEVVGFGNAAALRQHFVRLRCTTPNSYRRTFRAAPQPVWQTTERNGSGKIPENLCVETNKKRNQSKGYAWPLRL
;
A
#
# COMPACT_ATOMS: atom_id res chain seq x y z
N MET A 1 11.82 7.97 -23.47
CA MET A 1 12.63 7.20 -22.49
C MET A 1 12.59 7.97 -21.19
N LEU A 2 12.27 7.35 -20.08
CA LEU A 2 12.14 7.99 -18.77
C LEU A 2 13.51 8.51 -18.31
N LYS A 3 13.65 9.82 -18.10
CA LYS A 3 14.91 10.46 -17.68
C LYS A 3 14.70 11.42 -16.50
N LYS A 4 13.71 12.30 -16.60
CA LYS A 4 13.44 13.33 -15.59
C LYS A 4 12.33 12.87 -14.67
N VAL A 5 12.67 12.64 -13.40
CA VAL A 5 11.74 12.16 -12.37
C VAL A 5 11.66 13.18 -11.25
N VAL A 6 10.46 13.60 -10.91
CA VAL A 6 10.21 14.57 -9.86
C VAL A 6 9.32 13.98 -8.78
N ALA A 7 9.72 14.06 -7.52
CA ALA A 7 8.87 13.73 -6.39
C ALA A 7 8.37 15.01 -5.70
N VAL A 8 7.06 15.11 -5.53
CA VAL A 8 6.36 16.28 -4.97
C VAL A 8 6.13 16.08 -3.50
N LEU A 9 6.74 16.89 -2.66
CA LEU A 9 6.59 16.83 -1.22
C LEU A 9 5.50 17.81 -0.77
N LEU A 10 4.65 17.31 0.11
CA LEU A 10 3.61 18.08 0.79
C LEU A 10 3.89 18.11 2.29
N PRO A 11 3.33 19.06 3.05
CA PRO A 11 3.40 19.03 4.50
C PRO A 11 2.98 17.66 5.04
N LEU A 12 3.61 17.23 6.13
CA LEU A 12 3.43 15.89 6.70
C LEU A 12 3.71 14.72 5.75
N THR A 13 4.65 14.91 4.82
CA THR A 13 5.13 13.83 3.94
C THR A 13 5.52 12.60 4.75
N GLU A 14 5.04 11.44 4.29
CA GLU A 14 5.42 10.14 4.86
C GLU A 14 6.79 9.72 4.32
N GLN A 15 7.69 9.38 5.23
CA GLN A 15 9.10 9.11 4.90
C GLN A 15 9.28 7.87 4.05
N PHE A 16 8.45 6.85 4.28
CA PHE A 16 8.59 5.57 3.58
C PHE A 16 8.30 5.74 2.09
N GLU A 17 7.20 6.39 1.74
CA GLU A 17 6.81 6.63 0.35
C GLU A 17 7.80 7.54 -0.37
N LEU A 18 8.29 8.57 0.32
CA LEU A 18 9.38 9.40 -0.20
C LEU A 18 10.65 8.58 -0.40
N GLY A 19 11.03 7.76 0.58
CA GLY A 19 12.17 6.86 0.51
C GLY A 19 12.09 5.89 -0.66
N VAL A 20 10.90 5.38 -0.98
CA VAL A 20 10.68 4.53 -2.16
C VAL A 20 11.02 5.27 -3.45
N ALA A 21 10.54 6.50 -3.62
CA ALA A 21 10.85 7.29 -4.81
C ALA A 21 12.36 7.61 -4.91
N CYS A 22 12.97 8.01 -3.79
CA CYS A 22 14.40 8.28 -3.70
C CYS A 22 15.23 7.02 -4.02
N GLU A 23 14.86 5.87 -3.44
CA GLU A 23 15.59 4.63 -3.61
C GLU A 23 15.51 4.14 -5.06
N VAL A 24 14.34 4.18 -5.69
CA VAL A 24 14.19 3.68 -7.07
C VAL A 24 14.83 4.63 -8.09
N PHE A 25 14.66 5.94 -7.93
CA PHE A 25 15.00 6.92 -8.97
C PHE A 25 16.13 7.90 -8.58
N GLY A 26 16.43 8.06 -7.29
CA GLY A 26 17.38 9.06 -6.82
C GLY A 26 18.83 8.58 -6.72
N PHE A 27 19.08 7.27 -6.68
CA PHE A 27 20.44 6.75 -6.57
C PHE A 27 21.09 6.54 -7.93
N ASP A 28 22.35 6.97 -8.05
CA ASP A 28 23.21 6.61 -9.18
C ASP A 28 23.64 5.13 -9.06
N ARG A 29 23.32 4.36 -10.10
CA ARG A 29 23.66 2.94 -10.24
C ARG A 29 24.39 2.66 -11.54
N SER A 30 25.07 3.67 -12.07
CA SER A 30 25.84 3.56 -13.32
C SER A 30 27.00 2.57 -13.22
N ASP A 31 27.54 2.38 -12.01
CA ASP A 31 28.55 1.36 -11.71
C ASP A 31 28.05 -0.09 -11.92
N GLU A 32 26.75 -0.30 -11.86
CA GLU A 32 26.09 -1.59 -12.15
C GLU A 32 25.54 -1.66 -13.59
N GLY A 33 25.84 -0.67 -14.43
CA GLY A 33 25.31 -0.57 -15.80
C GLY A 33 23.83 -0.23 -15.89
N LEU A 34 23.24 0.29 -14.81
CA LEU A 34 21.85 0.72 -14.77
C LEU A 34 21.72 2.21 -15.15
N PRO A 35 20.58 2.64 -15.71
CA PRO A 35 20.37 4.03 -16.07
C PRO A 35 20.28 4.91 -14.83
N THR A 36 20.78 6.14 -14.97
CA THR A 36 20.58 7.23 -14.00
C THR A 36 19.41 8.10 -14.42
N TYR A 37 18.76 8.71 -13.41
CA TYR A 37 17.67 9.65 -13.63
C TYR A 37 18.08 11.06 -13.15
N ASP A 38 17.62 12.09 -13.85
CA ASP A 38 17.59 13.45 -13.32
C ASP A 38 16.46 13.54 -12.30
N PHE A 39 16.77 13.10 -11.06
CA PHE A 39 15.79 13.03 -9.97
C PHE A 39 15.81 14.31 -9.14
N SER A 40 14.63 14.86 -8.86
CA SER A 40 14.47 16.08 -8.08
C SER A 40 13.36 15.94 -7.05
N LEU A 41 13.57 16.54 -5.88
CA LEU A 41 12.53 16.79 -4.90
C LEU A 41 12.04 18.23 -5.05
N ILE A 42 10.73 18.43 -5.02
CA ILE A 42 10.12 19.76 -5.06
C ILE A 42 9.12 19.93 -3.93
N ALA A 43 8.96 21.17 -3.45
CA ALA A 43 7.86 21.51 -2.55
C ALA A 43 6.58 21.74 -3.37
N GLY A 44 5.51 21.00 -3.06
CA GLY A 44 4.22 21.15 -3.73
C GLY A 44 3.44 22.40 -3.29
N VAL A 45 3.85 23.00 -2.19
CA VAL A 45 3.32 24.27 -1.65
C VAL A 45 4.49 25.12 -1.16
N PRO A 46 4.40 26.46 -1.17
CA PRO A 46 5.46 27.35 -0.69
C PRO A 46 5.52 27.37 0.85
N ASP A 47 5.93 26.26 1.45
CA ASP A 47 6.04 26.09 2.90
C ASP A 47 7.20 25.16 3.23
N THR A 48 7.63 25.19 4.48
CA THR A 48 8.61 24.25 5.01
C THR A 48 8.02 22.85 5.05
N ILE A 49 8.63 21.91 4.37
CA ILE A 49 8.18 20.52 4.35
C ILE A 49 8.58 19.83 5.65
N ARG A 50 7.62 19.73 6.55
CA ARG A 50 7.76 18.95 7.77
C ARG A 50 7.19 17.55 7.55
N THR A 51 7.95 16.53 7.95
CA THR A 51 7.50 15.14 7.88
C THR A 51 6.54 14.81 9.03
N ARG A 52 5.79 13.73 8.89
CA ARG A 52 4.87 13.28 9.96
C ARG A 52 5.58 12.95 11.26
N VAL A 53 6.83 12.48 11.22
CA VAL A 53 7.62 12.19 12.44
C VAL A 53 8.38 13.40 12.98
N GLY A 54 8.27 14.58 12.35
CA GLY A 54 8.63 15.85 12.94
C GLY A 54 9.96 16.49 12.50
N TYR A 55 10.77 15.86 11.65
CA TYR A 55 11.92 16.54 11.05
C TYR A 55 11.50 17.30 9.78
N THR A 56 12.32 18.25 9.35
CA THR A 56 12.11 19.05 8.15
C THR A 56 13.00 18.57 7.01
N ILE A 57 12.49 18.75 5.79
CA ILE A 57 13.25 18.47 4.57
C ILE A 57 13.45 19.82 3.87
N ASP A 58 14.70 20.13 3.58
CA ASP A 58 15.05 21.25 2.70
C ASP A 58 14.89 20.80 1.24
N VAL A 59 14.13 21.57 0.48
CA VAL A 59 13.76 21.23 -0.90
C VAL A 59 14.29 22.34 -1.82
N PRO A 60 15.35 22.06 -2.60
CA PRO A 60 16.05 23.09 -3.36
C PRO A 60 15.33 23.51 -4.65
N HIS A 61 14.26 22.83 -5.05
CA HIS A 61 13.56 23.06 -6.32
C HIS A 61 12.10 23.41 -6.09
N ASP A 62 11.54 24.16 -7.03
CA ASP A 62 10.15 24.61 -7.07
C ASP A 62 9.31 23.87 -8.13
N LEU A 63 8.07 24.31 -8.35
CA LEU A 63 7.12 23.71 -9.26
C LEU A 63 7.55 23.74 -10.73
N ASP A 64 8.53 24.56 -11.14
CA ASP A 64 8.94 24.67 -12.55
C ASP A 64 9.66 23.43 -13.04
N ARG A 65 10.19 22.60 -12.13
CA ARG A 65 10.73 21.28 -12.50
C ARG A 65 9.67 20.36 -13.09
N LEU A 66 8.39 20.56 -12.79
CA LEU A 66 7.29 19.78 -13.33
C LEU A 66 7.07 19.99 -14.83
N ASP A 67 7.45 21.15 -15.38
CA ASP A 67 7.21 21.49 -16.79
C ASP A 67 7.95 20.59 -17.78
N SER A 68 9.01 19.95 -17.35
CA SER A 68 9.81 19.07 -18.19
C SER A 68 9.96 17.65 -17.64
N ALA A 69 9.23 17.29 -16.58
CA ALA A 69 9.27 15.97 -15.98
C ALA A 69 8.66 14.90 -16.92
N ASP A 70 9.30 13.75 -17.01
CA ASP A 70 8.76 12.57 -17.69
C ASP A 70 7.86 11.76 -16.74
N LEU A 71 8.22 11.77 -15.44
CA LEU A 71 7.46 11.12 -14.36
C LEU A 71 7.38 12.06 -13.16
N ILE A 72 6.17 12.25 -12.66
CA ILE A 72 5.90 12.96 -11.43
C ILE A 72 5.35 11.94 -10.42
N ILE A 73 5.97 11.87 -9.25
CA ILE A 73 5.53 11.01 -8.15
C ILE A 73 4.97 11.90 -7.05
N VAL A 74 3.77 11.61 -6.59
CA VAL A 74 3.13 12.26 -5.45
C VAL A 74 3.08 11.25 -4.30
N PRO A 75 4.09 11.27 -3.39
CA PRO A 75 4.09 10.43 -2.19
C PRO A 75 2.93 10.78 -1.25
N ALA A 76 2.76 9.96 -0.23
CA ALA A 76 1.83 10.26 0.84
C ALA A 76 2.24 11.53 1.60
N GLY A 77 1.26 12.38 1.88
CA GLY A 77 1.45 13.64 2.61
C GLY A 77 0.12 14.37 2.78
N GLY A 78 0.13 15.49 3.50
CA GLY A 78 -1.08 16.26 3.82
C GLY A 78 -1.68 15.89 5.17
N THR A 79 -2.71 16.60 5.59
CA THR A 79 -3.41 16.41 6.86
C THR A 79 -4.75 15.72 6.65
N GLU A 80 -5.19 14.92 7.62
CA GLU A 80 -6.58 14.49 7.70
C GLU A 80 -7.47 15.66 8.11
N SER A 81 -8.63 15.81 7.47
CA SER A 81 -9.65 16.74 7.93
C SER A 81 -10.18 16.29 9.29
N ALA A 82 -10.32 17.25 10.23
CA ALA A 82 -10.90 16.99 11.53
C ALA A 82 -12.40 16.65 11.46
N ASP A 83 -13.08 17.06 10.36
CA ASP A 83 -14.53 17.02 10.26
C ASP A 83 -15.06 15.69 9.66
N ASP A 84 -14.30 15.02 8.80
CA ASP A 84 -14.79 13.82 8.08
C ASP A 84 -13.71 12.73 7.86
N GLY A 85 -12.51 12.89 8.44
CA GLY A 85 -11.39 11.97 8.23
C GLY A 85 -10.88 11.93 6.77
N SER A 86 -11.35 12.85 5.91
CA SER A 86 -10.87 12.98 4.54
C SER A 86 -9.48 13.60 4.53
N TYR A 87 -8.64 13.15 3.62
CA TYR A 87 -7.32 13.77 3.42
C TYR A 87 -7.47 15.14 2.79
N VAL A 88 -6.96 16.16 3.48
CA VAL A 88 -6.89 17.51 2.95
C VAL A 88 -5.44 17.83 2.62
N CYS A 89 -5.17 18.14 1.37
CA CYS A 89 -3.94 18.79 0.99
C CYS A 89 -4.01 20.26 1.43
N GLY A 90 -3.42 20.55 2.58
CA GLY A 90 -3.37 21.89 3.16
C GLY A 90 -4.39 22.12 4.29
N SER A 91 -3.93 22.71 5.39
CA SER A 91 -4.80 23.24 6.43
C SER A 91 -5.49 24.50 5.93
N LYS A 92 -6.53 25.01 6.62
CA LYS A 92 -7.16 26.31 6.37
C LYS A 92 -6.15 27.49 6.35
N TYR A 93 -4.92 27.24 6.74
CA TYR A 93 -3.80 28.19 6.80
C TYR A 93 -2.66 27.87 5.82
N SER A 94 -2.82 26.82 4.97
CA SER A 94 -1.78 26.45 4.00
C SER A 94 -1.95 27.29 2.72
N PRO A 95 -0.84 27.69 2.08
CA PRO A 95 -0.88 28.29 0.77
C PRO A 95 -1.67 27.43 -0.21
N SER A 96 -2.31 28.05 -1.20
CA SER A 96 -3.10 27.35 -2.19
C SER A 96 -2.29 26.25 -2.88
N ILE A 97 -2.85 25.05 -2.94
CA ILE A 97 -2.30 23.91 -3.70
C ILE A 97 -2.60 24.05 -5.20
N GLU A 98 -3.47 24.97 -5.61
CA GLU A 98 -3.90 25.12 -7.01
C GLU A 98 -2.75 25.19 -8.02
N PRO A 99 -1.65 25.93 -7.78
CA PRO A 99 -0.52 25.94 -8.71
C PRO A 99 0.07 24.54 -8.98
N LEU A 100 0.13 23.67 -7.97
CA LEU A 100 0.53 22.28 -8.14
C LEU A 100 -0.50 21.51 -8.98
N LEU A 101 -1.79 21.67 -8.69
CA LEU A 101 -2.85 20.95 -9.42
C LEU A 101 -2.85 21.32 -10.90
N ASP A 102 -2.67 22.61 -11.22
CA ASP A 102 -2.53 23.08 -12.61
C ASP A 102 -1.32 22.48 -13.32
N LYS A 103 -0.16 22.44 -12.65
CA LYS A 103 1.05 21.81 -13.20
C LYS A 103 0.86 20.30 -13.42
N LEU A 104 0.14 19.59 -12.54
CA LEU A 104 -0.17 18.16 -12.70
C LEU A 104 -1.10 17.92 -13.91
N ARG A 105 -2.13 18.75 -14.11
CA ARG A 105 -3.01 18.70 -15.28
C ARG A 105 -2.19 18.91 -16.57
N ALA A 106 -1.42 19.97 -16.62
CA ALA A 106 -0.57 20.28 -17.76
C ALA A 106 0.46 19.17 -18.06
N ALA A 107 1.00 18.50 -17.03
CA ALA A 107 1.91 17.37 -17.20
C ALA A 107 1.21 16.18 -17.85
N VAL A 108 0.00 15.83 -17.40
CA VAL A 108 -0.81 14.74 -17.99
C VAL A 108 -1.17 15.06 -19.44
N ASP A 109 -1.60 16.30 -19.73
CA ASP A 109 -1.94 16.76 -21.09
C ASP A 109 -0.75 16.69 -22.03
N ARG A 110 0.47 16.93 -21.53
CA ARG A 110 1.74 16.80 -22.26
C ARG A 110 2.14 15.35 -22.49
N GLY A 111 1.50 14.38 -21.84
CA GLY A 111 1.81 12.96 -21.90
C GLY A 111 2.84 12.49 -20.87
N ALA A 112 3.17 13.30 -19.87
CA ALA A 112 4.00 12.87 -18.75
C ALA A 112 3.23 11.87 -17.87
N LEU A 113 3.98 11.02 -17.17
CA LEU A 113 3.42 10.09 -16.20
C LEU A 113 3.22 10.79 -14.86
N VAL A 114 2.06 10.59 -14.25
CA VAL A 114 1.78 11.04 -12.90
C VAL A 114 1.40 9.85 -12.05
N ALA A 115 2.19 9.59 -11.02
CA ALA A 115 2.01 8.45 -10.12
C ALA A 115 1.75 8.92 -8.69
N SER A 116 0.79 8.31 -7.99
CA SER A 116 0.57 8.55 -6.57
C SER A 116 0.89 7.33 -5.73
N LEU A 117 1.44 7.57 -4.54
CA LEU A 117 1.66 6.56 -3.52
C LEU A 117 0.73 6.83 -2.34
N CYS A 118 0.01 5.80 -1.89
CA CYS A 118 -0.90 5.87 -0.75
C CYS A 118 -1.96 7.00 -0.92
N ASN A 119 -2.06 7.90 0.05
CA ASN A 119 -2.99 9.03 0.03
C ASN A 119 -2.59 10.16 -0.93
N GLY A 120 -1.43 10.10 -1.58
CA GLY A 120 -1.13 10.98 -2.72
C GLY A 120 -2.21 10.96 -3.81
N ALA A 121 -3.01 9.91 -3.87
CA ALA A 121 -4.17 9.81 -4.76
C ALA A 121 -5.21 10.93 -4.55
N PHE A 122 -5.31 11.51 -3.36
CA PHE A 122 -6.21 12.64 -3.11
C PHE A 122 -5.77 13.92 -3.84
N VAL A 123 -4.49 14.10 -4.05
CA VAL A 123 -3.95 15.21 -4.87
C VAL A 123 -4.36 15.03 -6.32
N LEU A 124 -4.23 13.80 -6.84
CA LEU A 124 -4.65 13.48 -8.21
C LEU A 124 -6.17 13.66 -8.38
N GLY A 125 -6.94 13.26 -7.36
CA GLY A 125 -8.39 13.50 -7.32
C GLY A 125 -8.74 14.99 -7.31
N ALA A 126 -8.04 15.81 -6.52
CA ALA A 126 -8.22 17.25 -6.50
C ALA A 126 -7.87 17.92 -7.84
N ALA A 127 -6.88 17.36 -8.56
CA ALA A 127 -6.54 17.79 -9.91
C ALA A 127 -7.56 17.30 -10.99
N GLY A 128 -8.59 16.51 -10.63
CA GLY A 128 -9.52 15.92 -11.59
C GLY A 128 -8.93 14.78 -12.44
N LEU A 129 -7.71 14.34 -12.11
CA LEU A 129 -6.99 13.32 -12.88
C LEU A 129 -7.51 11.90 -12.66
N LEU A 130 -8.38 11.69 -11.69
CA LEU A 130 -8.99 10.38 -11.42
C LEU A 130 -10.38 10.22 -12.03
N ASP A 131 -10.97 11.27 -12.61
CA ASP A 131 -12.31 11.25 -13.16
C ASP A 131 -12.44 10.26 -14.32
N GLY A 132 -13.36 9.31 -14.19
CA GLY A 132 -13.59 8.24 -15.16
C GLY A 132 -12.50 7.17 -15.21
N ARG A 133 -11.45 7.26 -14.40
CA ARG A 133 -10.31 6.35 -14.39
C ARG A 133 -10.40 5.32 -13.27
N ARG A 134 -9.83 4.14 -13.54
CA ARG A 134 -9.56 3.18 -12.47
C ARG A 134 -8.38 3.68 -11.63
N CYS A 135 -8.53 3.59 -10.31
CA CYS A 135 -7.49 4.01 -9.37
C CYS A 135 -7.53 3.20 -8.08
N THR A 136 -6.51 3.34 -7.27
CA THR A 136 -6.45 2.79 -5.92
C THR A 136 -5.73 3.75 -4.98
N THR A 137 -5.88 3.48 -3.70
CA THR A 137 -5.14 4.12 -2.60
C THR A 137 -4.97 3.10 -1.47
N HIS A 138 -4.36 3.50 -0.37
CA HIS A 138 -4.30 2.63 0.81
C HIS A 138 -5.73 2.25 1.26
N TRP A 139 -5.94 0.98 1.60
CA TRP A 139 -7.26 0.44 1.94
C TRP A 139 -8.03 1.28 2.98
N ARG A 140 -7.34 1.86 3.98
CA ARG A 140 -7.95 2.74 5.00
C ARG A 140 -8.60 3.99 4.42
N HIS A 141 -8.15 4.44 3.26
CA HIS A 141 -8.56 5.69 2.63
C HIS A 141 -9.45 5.48 1.40
N SER A 142 -9.68 4.22 0.98
CA SER A 142 -10.42 3.91 -0.25
C SER A 142 -11.85 4.43 -0.22
N ALA A 143 -12.56 4.23 0.90
CA ALA A 143 -13.93 4.72 1.05
C ALA A 143 -14.01 6.25 1.03
N SER A 144 -13.07 6.94 1.70
CA SER A 144 -12.99 8.41 1.71
C SER A 144 -12.64 8.95 0.33
N LEU A 145 -11.72 8.30 -0.41
CA LEU A 145 -11.37 8.69 -1.76
C LEU A 145 -12.59 8.59 -2.70
N ALA A 146 -13.31 7.46 -2.66
CA ALA A 146 -14.50 7.24 -3.48
C ALA A 146 -15.63 8.23 -3.14
N ALA A 147 -15.83 8.54 -1.85
CA ALA A 147 -16.84 9.50 -1.42
C ALA A 147 -16.51 10.93 -1.87
N LYS A 148 -15.22 11.31 -1.82
CA LYS A 148 -14.77 12.67 -2.16
C LYS A 148 -14.69 12.90 -3.66
N TYR A 149 -14.35 11.86 -4.43
CA TYR A 149 -14.21 11.91 -5.90
C TYR A 149 -15.10 10.85 -6.55
N PRO A 150 -16.41 11.08 -6.64
CA PRO A 150 -17.40 10.06 -7.05
C PRO A 150 -17.28 9.63 -8.52
N LEU A 151 -16.56 10.39 -9.35
CA LEU A 151 -16.27 10.00 -10.74
C LEU A 151 -15.05 9.04 -10.84
N ALA A 152 -14.27 8.88 -9.79
CA ALA A 152 -13.14 7.96 -9.75
C ALA A 152 -13.63 6.51 -9.54
N GLN A 153 -13.05 5.56 -10.27
CA GLN A 153 -13.34 4.13 -10.13
C GLN A 153 -12.35 3.49 -9.15
N VAL A 154 -12.59 3.70 -7.85
CA VAL A 154 -11.67 3.26 -6.80
C VAL A 154 -11.77 1.76 -6.57
N ASP A 155 -10.66 1.03 -6.75
CA ASP A 155 -10.52 -0.39 -6.43
C ASP A 155 -9.68 -0.57 -5.14
N PRO A 156 -10.29 -0.92 -3.99
CA PRO A 156 -9.59 -1.07 -2.73
C PRO A 156 -8.79 -2.38 -2.62
N ASN A 157 -8.96 -3.31 -3.58
CA ASN A 157 -8.43 -4.66 -3.48
C ASN A 157 -7.14 -4.90 -4.27
N VAL A 158 -6.55 -3.85 -4.85
CA VAL A 158 -5.36 -3.99 -5.70
C VAL A 158 -4.17 -3.24 -5.12
N LEU A 159 -2.96 -3.69 -5.43
CA LEU A 159 -1.74 -3.04 -4.97
C LEU A 159 -1.48 -1.73 -5.72
N TYR A 160 -1.69 -1.74 -7.02
CA TYR A 160 -1.59 -0.55 -7.86
C TYR A 160 -2.45 -0.69 -9.12
N VAL A 161 -2.77 0.43 -9.71
CA VAL A 161 -3.46 0.57 -10.99
C VAL A 161 -2.58 1.36 -11.94
N ASP A 162 -2.39 0.85 -13.14
CA ASP A 162 -1.81 1.55 -14.28
C ASP A 162 -2.95 1.89 -15.25
N ASP A 163 -3.35 3.16 -15.28
CA ASP A 163 -4.37 3.68 -16.20
C ASP A 163 -3.72 4.67 -17.18
N GLY A 164 -2.81 4.12 -18.01
CA GLY A 164 -2.12 4.90 -19.03
C GLY A 164 -1.03 5.82 -18.47
N ASN A 165 -1.29 7.13 -18.42
CA ASN A 165 -0.36 8.11 -17.89
C ASN A 165 -0.67 8.55 -16.45
N VAL A 166 -1.75 8.04 -15.85
CA VAL A 166 -2.07 8.21 -14.43
C VAL A 166 -2.00 6.87 -13.72
N LEU A 167 -1.12 6.78 -12.73
CA LEU A 167 -0.87 5.55 -11.99
C LEU A 167 -1.10 5.78 -10.50
N THR A 168 -1.67 4.80 -9.81
CA THR A 168 -1.96 4.93 -8.38
C THR A 168 -1.58 3.66 -7.64
N SER A 169 -1.10 3.76 -6.40
CA SER A 169 -0.80 2.59 -5.58
C SER A 169 -1.33 2.72 -4.15
N ALA A 170 -1.47 1.56 -3.51
CA ALA A 170 -1.84 1.47 -2.10
C ALA A 170 -0.79 2.05 -1.14
N GLY A 171 0.37 2.45 -1.64
CA GLY A 171 1.47 2.95 -0.84
C GLY A 171 2.21 1.86 -0.07
N THR A 172 3.07 2.26 0.87
CA THR A 172 3.98 1.37 1.59
C THR A 172 4.70 0.40 0.62
N ALA A 173 4.73 -0.89 0.91
CA ALA A 173 5.38 -1.88 0.03
C ALA A 173 4.80 -1.91 -1.41
N ALA A 174 3.51 -1.59 -1.59
CA ALA A 174 2.92 -1.49 -2.92
C ALA A 174 3.43 -0.29 -3.73
N GLY A 175 3.97 0.73 -3.05
CA GLY A 175 4.68 1.84 -3.71
C GLY A 175 5.94 1.37 -4.42
N ILE A 176 6.68 0.43 -3.80
CA ILE A 176 7.86 -0.21 -4.43
C ILE A 176 7.42 -0.94 -5.70
N ASP A 177 6.33 -1.71 -5.62
CA ASP A 177 5.84 -2.48 -6.77
C ASP A 177 5.42 -1.57 -7.93
N LEU A 178 4.73 -0.46 -7.65
CA LEU A 178 4.37 0.51 -8.68
C LEU A 178 5.63 1.14 -9.32
N CYS A 179 6.60 1.59 -8.53
CA CYS A 179 7.82 2.18 -9.05
C CYS A 179 8.62 1.19 -9.91
N LEU A 180 8.76 -0.07 -9.46
CA LEU A 180 9.40 -1.13 -10.26
C LEU A 180 8.58 -1.49 -11.50
N HIS A 181 7.25 -1.44 -11.46
CA HIS A 181 6.39 -1.60 -12.63
C HIS A 181 6.65 -0.51 -13.67
N ILE A 182 6.72 0.76 -13.26
CA ILE A 182 7.05 1.89 -14.14
C ILE A 182 8.42 1.68 -14.78
N VAL A 183 9.46 1.36 -14.01
CA VAL A 183 10.79 1.07 -14.55
C VAL A 183 10.73 -0.09 -15.55
N ARG A 184 10.04 -1.16 -15.21
CA ARG A 184 9.88 -2.34 -16.09
C ARG A 184 9.20 -2.00 -17.41
N LYS A 185 8.14 -1.19 -17.36
CA LYS A 185 7.35 -0.79 -18.53
C LYS A 185 8.14 0.10 -19.49
N TYR A 186 8.92 1.05 -18.97
CA TYR A 186 9.57 2.07 -19.76
C TYR A 186 11.07 1.86 -20.00
N GLN A 187 11.74 1.01 -19.19
CA GLN A 187 13.18 0.75 -19.27
C GLN A 187 13.52 -0.75 -19.39
N GLY A 188 12.52 -1.61 -19.28
CA GLY A 188 12.67 -3.04 -19.44
C GLY A 188 12.92 -3.81 -18.13
N SER A 189 12.75 -5.12 -18.24
CA SER A 189 12.83 -6.03 -17.10
C SER A 189 14.24 -6.14 -16.49
N VAL A 190 15.27 -5.98 -17.30
CA VAL A 190 16.67 -6.06 -16.83
C VAL A 190 16.95 -4.95 -15.83
N VAL A 191 16.56 -3.71 -16.15
CA VAL A 191 16.73 -2.55 -15.26
C VAL A 191 15.92 -2.72 -13.99
N ALA A 192 14.64 -3.05 -14.11
CA ALA A 192 13.78 -3.26 -12.93
C ALA A 192 14.30 -4.37 -12.01
N ASN A 193 14.80 -5.48 -12.57
CA ASN A 193 15.39 -6.58 -11.80
C ASN A 193 16.69 -6.17 -11.09
N GLY A 194 17.53 -5.34 -11.74
CA GLY A 194 18.75 -4.78 -11.14
C GLY A 194 18.42 -3.94 -9.90
N ILE A 195 17.50 -2.99 -10.04
CA ILE A 195 17.05 -2.13 -8.93
C ILE A 195 16.43 -2.97 -7.81
N ALA A 196 15.52 -3.90 -8.14
CA ALA A 196 14.86 -4.75 -7.15
C ALA A 196 15.84 -5.61 -6.35
N ARG A 197 16.89 -6.14 -7.01
CA ARG A 197 17.94 -6.92 -6.34
C ARG A 197 18.68 -6.07 -5.31
N ARG A 198 19.01 -4.83 -5.64
CA ARG A 198 19.70 -3.92 -4.72
C ARG A 198 18.81 -3.51 -3.54
N MET A 199 17.52 -3.33 -3.78
CA MET A 199 16.53 -3.07 -2.73
C MET A 199 16.18 -4.31 -1.88
N VAL A 200 16.69 -5.51 -2.26
CA VAL A 200 16.38 -6.79 -1.59
C VAL A 200 14.87 -7.09 -1.59
N VAL A 201 14.20 -6.78 -2.70
CA VAL A 201 12.76 -7.01 -2.87
C VAL A 201 12.49 -7.90 -4.09
N PRO A 202 11.33 -8.57 -4.16
CA PRO A 202 10.93 -9.28 -5.36
C PRO A 202 10.87 -8.34 -6.57
N PRO A 203 11.39 -8.76 -7.74
CA PRO A 203 11.48 -7.87 -8.89
C PRO A 203 10.14 -7.53 -9.54
N HIS A 204 9.10 -8.27 -9.22
CA HIS A 204 7.76 -8.07 -9.75
C HIS A 204 6.70 -8.64 -8.81
N ARG A 205 5.69 -7.83 -8.51
CA ARG A 205 4.38 -8.24 -8.01
C ARG A 205 3.31 -7.66 -8.93
N ASP A 206 2.31 -8.47 -9.24
CA ASP A 206 1.19 -8.03 -10.06
C ASP A 206 0.34 -7.00 -9.29
N GLY A 207 0.01 -5.88 -9.94
CA GLY A 207 -0.81 -4.84 -9.35
C GLY A 207 -2.20 -5.31 -8.92
N GLY A 208 -2.75 -6.30 -9.62
CA GLY A 208 -4.03 -6.93 -9.28
C GLY A 208 -4.01 -7.81 -8.03
N GLN A 209 -2.88 -7.99 -7.35
CA GLN A 209 -2.83 -8.68 -6.06
C GLN A 209 -3.56 -7.85 -5.00
N ALA A 210 -4.27 -8.55 -4.10
CA ALA A 210 -4.97 -7.88 -3.03
C ALA A 210 -4.01 -7.27 -2.00
N GLN A 211 -4.37 -6.10 -1.47
CA GLN A 211 -3.74 -5.53 -0.28
C GLN A 211 -3.91 -6.49 0.90
N PHE A 212 -2.94 -6.56 1.81
CA PHE A 212 -3.07 -7.32 3.04
C PHE A 212 -3.98 -6.56 4.02
N VAL A 213 -5.27 -6.82 3.96
CA VAL A 213 -6.26 -6.17 4.80
C VAL A 213 -6.76 -7.17 5.84
N THR A 214 -6.73 -6.80 7.10
CA THR A 214 -7.26 -7.61 8.22
C THR A 214 -8.78 -7.57 8.31
N SER A 215 -9.45 -6.83 7.50
CA SER A 215 -10.89 -6.63 7.27
C SER A 215 -11.03 -5.37 6.40
N PRO A 216 -12.10 -4.99 5.91
CA PRO A 216 -13.44 -5.46 5.90
C PRO A 216 -14.12 -5.39 4.54
N LEU A 217 -15.25 -5.92 4.50
CA LEU A 217 -16.35 -5.52 3.63
C LEU A 217 -16.38 -4.01 3.44
N PRO A 218 -16.50 -3.53 2.20
CA PRO A 218 -16.98 -2.18 1.98
C PRO A 218 -18.25 -2.03 2.81
N ALA A 219 -18.36 -0.99 3.60
CA ALA A 219 -19.60 -0.63 4.25
C ALA A 219 -20.60 -0.31 3.13
N ILE A 220 -21.34 -1.33 2.71
CA ILE A 220 -22.38 -1.20 1.71
C ILE A 220 -23.50 -0.46 2.41
N ARG A 221 -23.58 0.84 2.15
CA ARG A 221 -24.67 1.71 2.60
C ARG A 221 -25.88 1.54 1.68
N THR A 222 -26.37 0.30 1.53
CA THR A 222 -27.67 0.04 0.93
C THR A 222 -28.40 -0.93 1.86
N GLU A 223 -29.52 -0.49 2.34
CA GLU A 223 -30.34 -1.14 3.39
C GLU A 223 -30.91 -2.50 3.00
N THR A 224 -30.65 -3.00 1.80
CA THR A 224 -31.34 -4.16 1.26
C THR A 224 -30.65 -5.49 1.45
N LEU A 225 -29.32 -5.59 1.26
CA LEU A 225 -28.56 -6.85 1.41
C LEU A 225 -27.58 -6.88 2.58
N ALA A 226 -27.38 -5.78 3.30
CA ALA A 226 -26.46 -5.73 4.43
C ALA A 226 -26.70 -6.84 5.47
N PRO A 227 -27.94 -7.08 5.94
CA PRO A 227 -28.21 -8.16 6.91
C PRO A 227 -27.90 -9.56 6.35
N LEU A 228 -28.03 -9.75 5.03
CA LEU A 228 -27.66 -11.01 4.40
C LEU A 228 -26.14 -11.19 4.35
N LEU A 229 -25.39 -10.13 4.07
CA LEU A 229 -23.93 -10.17 3.99
C LEU A 229 -23.32 -10.44 5.38
N ASP A 230 -23.85 -9.80 6.43
CA ASP A 230 -23.47 -10.06 7.81
C ASP A 230 -23.70 -11.54 8.17
N TRP A 231 -24.91 -12.02 7.86
CA TRP A 231 -25.25 -13.43 8.09
C TRP A 231 -24.35 -14.39 7.28
N MET A 232 -24.04 -14.07 6.03
CA MET A 232 -23.11 -14.87 5.21
C MET A 232 -21.73 -14.95 5.85
N THR A 233 -21.24 -13.86 6.41
CA THR A 233 -19.93 -13.79 7.07
C THR A 233 -19.90 -14.65 8.34
N GLU A 234 -20.99 -14.73 9.07
CA GLU A 234 -21.12 -15.56 10.27
C GLU A 234 -21.31 -17.05 9.97
N ASN A 235 -21.64 -17.40 8.72
CA ASN A 235 -22.00 -18.76 8.31
C ASN A 235 -21.15 -19.26 7.11
N LEU A 236 -19.86 -18.91 7.08
CA LEU A 236 -18.96 -19.23 5.96
C LEU A 236 -18.75 -20.73 5.74
N ASP A 237 -18.84 -21.54 6.79
CA ASP A 237 -18.75 -23.00 6.77
C ASP A 237 -19.94 -23.67 6.08
N SER A 238 -21.06 -22.98 6.01
CA SER A 238 -22.30 -23.49 5.48
C SER A 238 -22.31 -23.56 3.93
N GLU A 239 -23.20 -24.40 3.39
CA GLU A 239 -23.44 -24.48 1.95
C GLU A 239 -24.26 -23.27 1.48
N LEU A 240 -23.59 -22.21 1.07
CA LEU A 240 -24.18 -20.93 0.62
C LEU A 240 -24.36 -20.90 -0.91
N THR A 241 -25.32 -21.68 -1.42
CA THR A 241 -25.67 -21.65 -2.84
C THR A 241 -26.48 -20.39 -3.20
N ILE A 242 -26.40 -19.96 -4.45
CA ILE A 242 -27.15 -18.78 -4.94
C ILE A 242 -28.65 -18.96 -4.69
N GLY A 243 -29.17 -20.19 -4.85
CA GLY A 243 -30.59 -20.50 -4.61
C GLY A 243 -31.00 -20.30 -3.15
N ARG A 244 -30.16 -20.77 -2.21
CA ARG A 244 -30.42 -20.60 -0.75
C ARG A 244 -30.35 -19.12 -0.34
N LEU A 245 -29.35 -18.40 -0.85
CA LEU A 245 -29.20 -16.97 -0.57
C LEU A 245 -30.34 -16.16 -1.12
N ALA A 246 -30.77 -16.42 -2.38
CA ALA A 246 -31.91 -15.77 -3.00
C ALA A 246 -33.22 -16.04 -2.25
N ALA A 247 -33.46 -17.29 -1.83
CA ALA A 247 -34.64 -17.67 -1.05
C ALA A 247 -34.70 -16.93 0.30
N ARG A 248 -33.54 -16.74 0.95
CA ARG A 248 -33.46 -16.02 2.24
C ARG A 248 -33.88 -14.55 2.16
N VAL A 249 -33.75 -13.93 0.99
CA VAL A 249 -34.18 -12.54 0.73
C VAL A 249 -35.41 -12.45 -0.17
N ASN A 250 -36.15 -13.55 -0.30
CA ASN A 250 -37.39 -13.65 -1.09
C ASN A 250 -37.24 -13.17 -2.56
N MET A 251 -36.11 -13.53 -3.19
CA MET A 251 -35.81 -13.18 -4.57
C MET A 251 -35.61 -14.43 -5.44
N SER A 252 -35.84 -14.28 -6.76
CA SER A 252 -35.35 -15.28 -7.71
C SER A 252 -33.81 -15.25 -7.77
N ALA A 253 -33.16 -16.39 -8.07
CA ALA A 253 -31.71 -16.49 -8.20
C ALA A 253 -31.13 -15.44 -9.17
N ARG A 254 -31.81 -15.17 -10.30
CA ARG A 254 -31.44 -14.17 -11.30
C ARG A 254 -31.51 -12.74 -10.74
N THR A 255 -32.60 -12.40 -10.05
CA THR A 255 -32.80 -11.07 -9.44
C THR A 255 -31.76 -10.84 -8.35
N PHE A 256 -31.54 -11.85 -7.49
CA PHE A 256 -30.54 -11.81 -6.43
C PHE A 256 -29.13 -11.57 -6.99
N ALA A 257 -28.68 -12.38 -7.96
CA ALA A 257 -27.34 -12.25 -8.53
C ALA A 257 -27.10 -10.85 -9.14
N ARG A 258 -28.11 -10.31 -9.86
CA ARG A 258 -28.03 -8.97 -10.43
C ARG A 258 -27.95 -7.89 -9.34
N LYS A 259 -28.82 -7.96 -8.33
CA LYS A 259 -28.87 -7.01 -7.23
C LYS A 259 -27.59 -7.08 -6.38
N PHE A 260 -27.14 -8.29 -6.08
CA PHE A 260 -25.90 -8.53 -5.36
C PHE A 260 -24.70 -7.91 -6.09
N ALA A 261 -24.58 -8.13 -7.39
CA ALA A 261 -23.51 -7.55 -8.20
C ALA A 261 -23.61 -6.01 -8.27
N ALA A 262 -24.81 -5.45 -8.34
CA ALA A 262 -25.02 -4.00 -8.33
C ALA A 262 -24.61 -3.36 -6.97
N GLU A 263 -24.88 -4.05 -5.86
CA GLU A 263 -24.59 -3.54 -4.51
C GLU A 263 -23.15 -3.81 -4.07
N THR A 264 -22.55 -4.97 -4.46
CA THR A 264 -21.23 -5.40 -3.99
C THR A 264 -20.10 -5.24 -5.01
N GLY A 265 -20.44 -4.91 -6.26
CA GLY A 265 -19.48 -4.85 -7.36
C GLY A 265 -18.95 -6.22 -7.82
N THR A 266 -19.46 -7.34 -7.26
CA THR A 266 -18.96 -8.68 -7.58
C THR A 266 -20.05 -9.74 -7.53
N THR A 267 -19.76 -10.97 -7.97
CA THR A 267 -20.72 -12.07 -7.90
C THR A 267 -20.78 -12.67 -6.48
N PRO A 268 -21.95 -13.24 -6.06
CA PRO A 268 -22.07 -13.89 -4.74
C PRO A 268 -21.01 -14.96 -4.47
N ALA A 269 -20.69 -15.79 -5.48
CA ALA A 269 -19.70 -16.85 -5.35
C ALA A 269 -18.27 -16.30 -5.17
N ARG A 270 -17.92 -15.22 -5.90
CA ARG A 270 -16.61 -14.58 -5.76
C ARG A 270 -16.50 -13.91 -4.39
N TRP A 271 -17.51 -13.16 -4.00
CA TRP A 271 -17.57 -12.52 -2.69
C TRP A 271 -17.40 -13.54 -1.55
N LEU A 272 -18.15 -14.65 -1.60
CA LEU A 272 -18.06 -15.71 -0.60
C LEU A 272 -16.64 -16.30 -0.51
N ASN A 273 -16.03 -16.60 -1.65
CA ASN A 273 -14.66 -17.13 -1.67
C ASN A 273 -13.63 -16.14 -1.12
N ASP A 274 -13.82 -14.84 -1.36
CA ASP A 274 -12.97 -13.78 -0.83
C ASP A 274 -13.09 -13.71 0.70
N GLN A 275 -14.31 -13.83 1.26
CA GLN A 275 -14.54 -13.89 2.71
C GLN A 275 -13.93 -15.15 3.36
N ARG A 276 -14.09 -16.30 2.71
CA ARG A 276 -13.49 -17.57 3.18
C ARG A 276 -11.96 -17.49 3.22
N VAL A 277 -11.34 -16.87 2.24
CA VAL A 277 -9.87 -16.65 2.23
C VAL A 277 -9.46 -15.68 3.35
N LEU A 278 -10.23 -14.62 3.62
CA LEU A 278 -9.98 -13.72 4.76
C LEU A 278 -10.05 -14.45 6.10
N ALA A 279 -11.08 -15.25 6.30
CA ALA A 279 -11.20 -16.08 7.51
C ALA A 279 -10.04 -17.08 7.63
N ALA A 280 -9.63 -17.70 6.53
CA ALA A 280 -8.47 -18.58 6.51
C ALA A 280 -7.17 -17.87 6.88
N GLN A 281 -6.96 -16.61 6.46
CA GLN A 281 -5.80 -15.82 6.87
C GLN A 281 -5.75 -15.64 8.38
N GLN A 282 -6.86 -15.24 9.01
CA GLN A 282 -6.94 -15.07 10.45
C GLN A 282 -6.58 -16.36 11.21
N LEU A 283 -7.08 -17.51 10.72
CA LEU A 283 -6.74 -18.81 11.31
C LEU A 283 -5.27 -19.19 11.10
N LEU A 284 -4.69 -18.85 9.95
CA LEU A 284 -3.28 -19.09 9.68
C LEU A 284 -2.35 -18.24 10.57
N GLU A 285 -2.76 -17.04 10.92
CA GLU A 285 -2.01 -16.11 11.77
C GLU A 285 -2.11 -16.47 13.26
N ASN A 286 -3.29 -16.93 13.70
CA ASN A 286 -3.63 -17.04 15.12
C ASN A 286 -3.79 -18.49 15.61
N SER A 287 -3.61 -19.51 14.76
CA SER A 287 -3.80 -20.91 15.15
C SER A 287 -2.81 -21.87 14.51
N ASP A 288 -2.69 -23.07 15.14
CA ASP A 288 -1.93 -24.22 14.63
C ASP A 288 -2.76 -25.22 13.84
N LEU A 289 -4.00 -24.89 13.52
CA LEU A 289 -4.90 -25.79 12.83
C LEU A 289 -4.28 -26.33 11.53
N PRO A 290 -4.40 -27.63 11.25
CA PRO A 290 -4.03 -28.22 9.96
C PRO A 290 -4.77 -27.56 8.81
N MET A 291 -4.21 -27.62 7.58
CA MET A 291 -4.83 -27.01 6.40
C MET A 291 -6.23 -27.57 6.10
N ASP A 292 -6.44 -28.86 6.33
CA ASP A 292 -7.74 -29.48 6.10
C ASP A 292 -8.79 -28.96 7.10
N SER A 293 -8.40 -28.82 8.38
CA SER A 293 -9.29 -28.24 9.41
C SER A 293 -9.61 -26.77 9.11
N ILE A 294 -8.62 -25.97 8.66
CA ILE A 294 -8.90 -24.60 8.23
C ILE A 294 -9.86 -24.60 7.06
N ALA A 295 -9.62 -25.44 6.03
CA ALA A 295 -10.50 -25.49 4.87
C ALA A 295 -11.95 -25.84 5.25
N GLU A 296 -12.12 -26.76 6.17
CA GLU A 296 -13.44 -27.15 6.69
C GLU A 296 -14.11 -25.99 7.44
N VAL A 297 -13.42 -25.39 8.41
CA VAL A 297 -13.94 -24.26 9.23
C VAL A 297 -14.35 -23.06 8.39
N VAL A 298 -13.60 -22.77 7.31
CA VAL A 298 -13.93 -21.64 6.44
C VAL A 298 -14.82 -22.03 5.25
N GLY A 299 -15.25 -23.29 5.13
CA GLY A 299 -16.23 -23.73 4.16
C GLY A 299 -15.71 -24.07 2.76
N PHE A 300 -14.40 -24.35 2.58
CA PHE A 300 -13.86 -24.82 1.31
C PHE A 300 -13.98 -26.33 1.12
N GLY A 301 -14.34 -27.08 2.15
CA GLY A 301 -14.52 -28.53 2.12
C GLY A 301 -13.22 -29.35 2.04
N ASN A 302 -12.12 -28.83 1.49
CA ASN A 302 -10.81 -29.47 1.49
C ASN A 302 -9.66 -28.49 1.29
N ALA A 303 -8.45 -28.90 1.70
CA ALA A 303 -7.25 -28.06 1.59
C ALA A 303 -6.83 -27.72 0.15
N ALA A 304 -7.21 -28.53 -0.84
CA ALA A 304 -6.86 -28.26 -2.24
C ALA A 304 -7.65 -27.05 -2.77
N ALA A 305 -8.95 -26.98 -2.51
CA ALA A 305 -9.80 -25.84 -2.84
C ALA A 305 -9.33 -24.57 -2.12
N LEU A 306 -9.04 -24.67 -0.81
CA LEU A 306 -8.46 -23.56 -0.05
C LEU A 306 -7.17 -23.06 -0.70
N ARG A 307 -6.21 -23.92 -1.02
CA ARG A 307 -4.93 -23.53 -1.65
C ARG A 307 -5.14 -22.83 -2.99
N GLN A 308 -6.02 -23.36 -3.84
CA GLN A 308 -6.31 -22.77 -5.14
C GLN A 308 -6.84 -21.34 -5.02
N HIS A 309 -7.86 -21.13 -4.17
CA HIS A 309 -8.44 -19.81 -3.96
C HIS A 309 -7.47 -18.85 -3.25
N PHE A 310 -6.75 -19.36 -2.26
CA PHE A 310 -5.77 -18.56 -1.51
C PHE A 310 -4.62 -18.07 -2.41
N VAL A 311 -4.03 -18.96 -3.22
CA VAL A 311 -2.96 -18.59 -4.16
C VAL A 311 -3.48 -17.59 -5.20
N ARG A 312 -4.68 -17.77 -5.71
CA ARG A 312 -5.28 -16.84 -6.68
C ARG A 312 -5.47 -15.44 -6.09
N LEU A 313 -5.85 -15.34 -4.81
CA LEU A 313 -6.18 -14.07 -4.16
C LEU A 313 -4.99 -13.41 -3.44
N ARG A 314 -4.02 -14.19 -2.98
CA ARG A 314 -2.88 -13.72 -2.17
C ARG A 314 -1.53 -13.94 -2.83
N CYS A 315 -1.47 -14.59 -3.99
CA CYS A 315 -0.26 -14.91 -4.76
C CYS A 315 0.85 -15.59 -3.95
N THR A 316 0.45 -16.23 -2.84
CA THR A 316 1.31 -17.05 -1.99
C THR A 316 0.54 -18.27 -1.49
N THR A 317 1.26 -19.33 -1.09
CA THR A 317 0.59 -20.50 -0.52
C THR A 317 0.17 -20.26 0.92
N PRO A 318 -0.91 -20.90 1.43
CA PRO A 318 -1.29 -20.79 2.85
C PRO A 318 -0.14 -21.11 3.81
N ASN A 319 0.68 -22.12 3.50
CA ASN A 319 1.84 -22.48 4.33
C ASN A 319 2.93 -21.41 4.34
N SER A 320 3.22 -20.78 3.19
CA SER A 320 4.16 -19.67 3.13
C SER A 320 3.61 -18.46 3.88
N TYR A 321 2.31 -18.18 3.73
CA TYR A 321 1.64 -17.12 4.44
C TYR A 321 1.74 -17.32 5.96
N ARG A 322 1.41 -18.52 6.47
CA ARG A 322 1.55 -18.86 7.90
C ARG A 322 2.97 -18.61 8.42
N ARG A 323 4.00 -19.06 7.70
CA ARG A 323 5.39 -18.84 8.12
C ARG A 323 5.79 -17.38 8.21
N THR A 324 5.20 -16.54 7.37
CA THR A 324 5.53 -15.11 7.29
C THR A 324 4.80 -14.31 8.36
N PHE A 325 3.51 -14.61 8.60
CA PHE A 325 2.63 -13.75 9.39
C PHE A 325 2.25 -14.32 10.76
N ARG A 326 2.62 -15.57 11.04
CA ARG A 326 2.37 -16.14 12.36
C ARG A 326 3.27 -15.43 13.38
N ALA A 327 2.65 -14.87 14.41
CA ALA A 327 3.39 -14.35 15.56
C ALA A 327 4.24 -15.50 16.17
N ALA A 328 5.55 -15.32 16.26
CA ALA A 328 6.37 -16.19 17.10
C ALA A 328 5.81 -16.12 18.54
N PRO A 329 5.74 -17.26 19.29
CA PRO A 329 5.38 -17.20 20.67
C PRO A 329 6.25 -16.14 21.35
N GLN A 330 5.62 -15.14 21.96
CA GLN A 330 6.38 -14.15 22.72
C GLN A 330 7.14 -14.91 23.81
N PRO A 331 8.46 -14.72 23.96
CA PRO A 331 9.15 -15.28 25.10
C PRO A 331 8.45 -14.75 26.36
N VAL A 332 7.92 -15.66 27.16
CA VAL A 332 7.37 -15.33 28.47
C VAL A 332 8.55 -14.83 29.29
N TRP A 333 8.69 -13.51 29.34
CA TRP A 333 9.58 -12.89 30.33
C TRP A 333 8.94 -13.19 31.68
N GLN A 334 9.43 -14.24 32.33
CA GLN A 334 9.13 -14.46 33.74
C GLN A 334 9.67 -13.24 34.47
N THR A 335 8.77 -12.34 34.86
CA THR A 335 9.05 -11.36 35.90
C THR A 335 9.30 -12.18 37.17
N THR A 336 10.55 -12.53 37.41
CA THR A 336 10.98 -12.94 38.73
C THR A 336 10.81 -11.71 39.62
N GLU A 337 9.69 -11.67 40.34
CA GLU A 337 9.53 -10.81 41.51
C GLU A 337 10.67 -11.14 42.45
N ARG A 338 11.69 -10.28 42.46
CA ARG A 338 12.69 -10.29 43.52
C ARG A 338 12.07 -9.74 44.78
N ASN A 339 11.49 -10.62 45.59
CA ASN A 339 11.27 -10.34 46.98
C ASN A 339 12.63 -10.30 47.72
N GLY A 340 12.91 -9.15 48.34
CA GLY A 340 13.70 -9.07 49.56
C GLY A 340 15.22 -8.78 49.36
N SER A 341 15.60 -7.58 49.77
CA SER A 341 16.83 -7.19 50.45
C SER A 341 18.10 -8.04 50.20
N GLY A 342 18.93 -7.59 49.29
CA GLY A 342 20.29 -8.13 49.12
C GLY A 342 21.18 -7.06 48.50
N LYS A 343 22.17 -6.64 49.29
CA LYS A 343 23.26 -5.69 48.98
C LYS A 343 23.90 -6.01 47.62
N ILE A 344 24.08 -5.00 46.79
CA ILE A 344 24.84 -5.04 45.54
C ILE A 344 26.31 -5.29 45.90
N PRO A 345 27.00 -6.31 45.37
CA PRO A 345 28.44 -6.39 45.44
C PRO A 345 29.03 -5.40 44.43
N GLU A 346 29.76 -4.42 44.90
CA GLU A 346 30.76 -3.70 44.13
C GLU A 346 31.85 -4.68 43.71
N ASN A 347 31.88 -5.12 42.47
CA ASN A 347 33.04 -5.61 41.72
C ASN A 347 32.57 -6.38 40.47
N LEU A 348 32.29 -5.69 39.40
CA LEU A 348 32.44 -6.23 38.06
C LEU A 348 33.05 -5.13 37.18
N CYS A 349 34.37 -4.95 37.33
CA CYS A 349 35.18 -4.29 36.31
C CYS A 349 35.15 -5.16 35.04
N VAL A 350 34.56 -4.65 34.00
CA VAL A 350 34.67 -5.22 32.65
C VAL A 350 36.04 -4.86 32.10
N GLU A 351 36.90 -5.83 31.99
CA GLU A 351 38.17 -5.73 31.24
C GLU A 351 37.84 -5.45 29.76
N THR A 352 38.14 -4.23 29.33
CA THR A 352 38.19 -3.88 27.94
C THR A 352 39.42 -4.46 27.26
N ASN A 353 39.20 -5.45 26.45
CA ASN A 353 40.23 -6.08 25.64
C ASN A 353 40.66 -5.13 24.50
N LYS A 354 41.79 -4.43 24.70
CA LYS A 354 42.54 -3.72 23.67
C LYS A 354 43.20 -4.72 22.76
N LYS A 355 42.65 -4.97 21.58
CA LYS A 355 43.45 -5.43 20.43
C LYS A 355 43.15 -4.62 19.20
N ARG A 356 44.16 -3.84 18.82
CA ARG A 356 44.50 -3.26 17.53
C ARG A 356 43.73 -3.82 16.34
N ASN A 357 43.10 -2.91 15.56
CA ASN A 357 43.27 -3.03 14.12
C ASN A 357 43.33 -1.63 13.49
N GLN A 358 44.47 -1.37 12.86
CA GLN A 358 44.66 -0.27 11.94
C GLN A 358 43.89 -0.60 10.64
N SER A 359 42.98 0.23 10.22
CA SER A 359 42.60 0.29 8.84
C SER A 359 42.01 1.66 8.52
N LYS A 360 42.81 2.39 7.78
CA LYS A 360 42.51 3.34 6.68
C LYS A 360 41.17 4.06 6.74
N GLY A 361 41.28 5.35 7.08
CA GLY A 361 40.18 6.31 6.90
C GLY A 361 39.79 6.46 5.44
N TYR A 362 38.50 6.33 5.17
CA TYR A 362 37.87 6.87 3.97
C TYR A 362 37.23 8.21 4.35
N ALA A 363 37.87 9.27 3.94
CA ALA A 363 37.30 10.60 3.96
C ALA A 363 36.39 10.74 2.74
N TRP A 364 35.13 11.07 2.97
CA TRP A 364 34.22 11.50 1.89
C TRP A 364 34.52 12.95 1.55
N PRO A 365 34.71 13.30 0.30
CA PRO A 365 34.77 14.71 -0.08
C PRO A 365 33.37 15.27 -0.22
N LEU A 366 32.97 16.12 0.70
CA LEU A 366 31.93 17.11 0.48
C LEU A 366 32.40 18.06 -0.63
N ARG A 367 31.79 18.00 -1.79
CA ARG A 367 31.80 19.10 -2.75
C ARG A 367 30.44 19.78 -2.71
N LEU A 368 30.48 21.03 -2.37
CA LEU A 368 29.43 22.03 -2.48
C LEU A 368 28.92 22.18 -3.91
#